data_e4f39c3f2d9164a543187c48f6cd2faa
#
_entry.id   e4f39c3f2d9164a543187c48f6cd2faa
#
_cell.length_a   1.000
_cell.length_b   1.000
_cell.length_c   1.000
_cell.angle_alpha   90.00
_cell.angle_beta   90.00
_cell.angle_gamma   90.00
#
_symmetry.space_group_name_H-M   'P 1'
#
loop_
_entity.id
_entity.type
_entity.pdbx_description
1 polymer ?
#
loop_
_entity_poly.entity_id
_entity_poly.type
_entity_poly.pdbx_seq_one_letter_code
_entity_poly.pdbx_strand_id
1 'polypeptide(L)'
;IDRGLVGSEMCIRDRLIGIIIGADPAVGNIGFLVVLSIAFIWGMGFAGYSVAAGVKSGSSQGAQAATFLFFPAIFLAPTFVPREALKGWLETAAAYNPTTYVIEAMRAVMVDGWELDVLFRGYLSAGLFAALTLTLAVLSARKATEKA
;
A
#
# COMPACT_ATOMS: atom_id res chain seq x y z
N ILE A 1 0.73 19.92 -6.63
CA ILE A 1 1.64 19.09 -7.43
C ILE A 1 2.91 18.75 -6.63
N ASP A 2 3.43 19.67 -5.81
CA ASP A 2 4.70 19.47 -5.08
C ASP A 2 4.67 18.43 -3.94
N ARG A 3 3.51 18.13 -3.38
CA ARG A 3 3.40 17.17 -2.25
C ARG A 3 3.49 15.69 -2.65
N GLY A 4 3.20 15.35 -3.89
CA GLY A 4 3.32 13.97 -4.39
C GLY A 4 4.78 13.57 -4.68
N LEU A 5 5.61 14.53 -5.07
CA LEU A 5 7.03 14.31 -5.35
C LEU A 5 7.87 14.13 -4.08
N VAL A 6 7.50 14.80 -2.98
CA VAL A 6 8.22 14.71 -1.70
C VAL A 6 8.17 13.30 -1.12
N GLY A 7 7.05 12.58 -1.28
CA GLY A 7 6.93 11.19 -0.80
C GLY A 7 7.83 10.21 -1.56
N SER A 8 7.95 10.37 -2.87
CA SER A 8 8.81 9.51 -3.70
C SER A 8 10.29 9.81 -3.50
N GLU A 9 10.66 11.08 -3.30
CA GLU A 9 12.04 11.46 -3.00
C GLU A 9 12.50 10.97 -1.63
N MET A 10 11.63 10.96 -0.61
CA MET A 10 11.96 10.39 0.69
C MET A 10 12.28 8.90 0.59
N CYS A 11 11.45 8.11 -0.11
CA CYS A 11 11.72 6.69 -0.31
C CYS A 11 13.03 6.40 -1.03
N ILE A 12 13.40 7.21 -2.04
CA ILE A 12 14.66 7.04 -2.77
C ILE A 12 15.85 7.44 -1.88
N ARG A 13 15.71 8.52 -1.11
CA ARG A 13 16.77 9.02 -0.22
C ARG A 13 17.01 8.08 0.95
N ASP A 14 15.95 7.58 1.60
CA ASP A 14 16.04 6.60 2.69
C ASP A 14 16.69 5.30 2.23
N ARG A 15 16.48 4.93 0.99
CA ARG A 15 17.10 3.75 0.43
C ARG A 15 18.58 3.94 0.08
N LEU A 16 18.95 5.08 -0.48
CA LEU A 16 20.37 5.39 -0.69
C LEU A 16 21.13 5.35 0.63
N ILE A 17 20.53 5.88 1.69
CA ILE A 17 21.08 5.80 3.05
C ILE A 17 21.15 4.34 3.52
N GLY A 18 20.12 3.52 3.28
CA GLY A 18 20.11 2.10 3.61
C GLY A 18 21.23 1.31 2.93
N ILE A 19 21.46 1.54 1.64
CA ILE A 19 22.58 0.93 0.89
C ILE A 19 23.93 1.36 1.45
N ILE A 20 24.11 2.64 1.81
CA ILE A 20 25.35 3.18 2.39
C ILE A 20 25.63 2.56 3.77
N ILE A 21 24.59 2.24 4.54
CA ILE A 21 24.69 1.62 5.87
C ILE A 21 24.87 0.08 5.76
N GLY A 22 24.79 -0.50 4.53
CA GLY A 22 24.98 -1.93 4.32
C GLY A 22 23.71 -2.77 4.52
N ALA A 23 22.54 -2.17 4.42
CA ALA A 23 21.28 -2.89 4.39
C ALA A 23 21.06 -3.49 3.00
N ASP A 24 21.67 -4.66 2.75
CA ASP A 24 21.41 -5.42 1.54
C ASP A 24 20.11 -6.22 1.68
N PRO A 25 19.15 -6.06 0.74
CA PRO A 25 17.98 -6.94 0.70
C PRO A 25 18.44 -8.39 0.53
N ALA A 26 17.78 -9.33 1.20
CA ALA A 26 18.11 -10.77 1.10
C ALA A 26 18.13 -11.26 -0.37
N VAL A 27 17.43 -10.58 -1.26
CA VAL A 27 17.29 -10.91 -2.69
C VAL A 27 18.11 -9.98 -3.60
N GLY A 28 18.95 -9.11 -3.04
CA GLY A 28 19.78 -8.17 -3.82
C GLY A 28 18.97 -7.11 -4.58
N ASN A 29 19.55 -6.56 -5.66
CA ASN A 29 18.94 -5.46 -6.42
C ASN A 29 17.59 -5.79 -7.06
N ILE A 30 17.32 -7.06 -7.38
CA ILE A 30 16.04 -7.49 -7.97
C ILE A 30 14.94 -7.39 -6.91
N GLY A 31 15.22 -7.72 -5.65
CA GLY A 31 14.26 -7.55 -4.56
C GLY A 31 13.73 -6.13 -4.43
N PHE A 32 14.58 -5.16 -4.72
CA PHE A 32 14.17 -3.77 -4.74
C PHE A 32 13.13 -3.45 -5.82
N LEU A 33 13.35 -3.92 -7.03
CA LEU A 33 12.39 -3.70 -8.11
C LEU A 33 11.04 -4.34 -7.77
N VAL A 34 11.06 -5.50 -7.11
CA VAL A 34 9.84 -6.16 -6.64
C VAL A 34 9.13 -5.32 -5.58
N VAL A 35 9.83 -4.83 -4.57
CA VAL A 35 9.25 -3.95 -3.54
C VAL A 35 8.69 -2.67 -4.15
N LEU A 36 9.43 -2.04 -5.08
CA LEU A 36 8.95 -0.85 -5.79
C LEU A 36 7.69 -1.12 -6.61
N SER A 37 7.63 -2.26 -7.31
CA SER A 37 6.45 -2.60 -8.12
C SER A 37 5.21 -2.85 -7.26
N ILE A 38 5.36 -3.54 -6.12
CA ILE A 38 4.27 -3.74 -5.15
C ILE A 38 3.82 -2.38 -4.58
N ALA A 39 4.77 -1.55 -4.16
CA ALA A 39 4.49 -0.22 -3.63
C ALA A 39 3.81 0.68 -4.65
N PHE A 40 4.19 0.59 -5.93
CA PHE A 40 3.57 1.34 -7.01
C PHE A 40 2.11 0.91 -7.23
N ILE A 41 1.83 -0.39 -7.33
CA ILE A 41 0.46 -0.92 -7.48
C ILE A 41 -0.40 -0.52 -6.28
N TRP A 42 0.13 -0.66 -5.08
CA TRP A 42 -0.57 -0.25 -3.85
C TRP A 42 -0.85 1.25 -3.82
N GLY A 43 0.13 2.07 -4.21
CA GLY A 43 0.00 3.52 -4.30
C GLY A 43 -1.04 3.96 -5.32
N MET A 44 -1.14 3.29 -6.47
CA MET A 44 -2.22 3.54 -7.44
C MET A 44 -3.60 3.23 -6.85
N GLY A 45 -3.72 2.12 -6.10
CA GLY A 45 -4.95 1.79 -5.40
C GLY A 45 -5.34 2.85 -4.38
N PHE A 46 -4.38 3.33 -3.63
CA PHE A 46 -4.59 4.38 -2.64
C PHE A 46 -4.97 5.74 -3.28
N ALA A 47 -4.35 6.08 -4.41
CA ALA A 47 -4.72 7.25 -5.19
C ALA A 47 -6.15 7.15 -5.71
N GLY A 48 -6.56 5.97 -6.24
CA GLY A 48 -7.94 5.71 -6.66
C GLY A 48 -8.94 5.88 -5.53
N TYR A 49 -8.62 5.37 -4.35
CA TYR A 49 -9.44 5.54 -3.14
C TYR A 49 -9.61 7.02 -2.76
N SER A 50 -8.51 7.78 -2.73
CA SER A 50 -8.53 9.21 -2.40
C SER A 50 -9.31 10.03 -3.42
N VAL A 51 -9.15 9.73 -4.71
CA VAL A 51 -9.92 10.38 -5.79
C VAL A 51 -11.42 10.09 -5.66
N ALA A 52 -11.78 8.82 -5.44
CA ALA A 52 -13.20 8.45 -5.27
C ALA A 52 -13.85 9.17 -4.09
N ALA A 53 -13.13 9.28 -2.97
CA ALA A 53 -13.59 10.00 -1.79
C ALA A 53 -13.68 11.52 -2.03
N GLY A 54 -12.71 12.12 -2.69
CA GLY A 54 -12.69 13.54 -3.04
C GLY A 54 -13.83 13.93 -3.97
N VAL A 55 -14.06 13.16 -5.03
CA VAL A 55 -15.18 13.37 -5.96
C VAL A 55 -16.53 13.24 -5.26
N LYS A 56 -16.68 12.21 -4.39
CA LYS A 56 -17.94 11.97 -3.68
C LYS A 56 -18.23 13.05 -2.63
N SER A 57 -17.23 13.59 -1.97
CA SER A 57 -17.38 14.66 -0.95
C SER A 57 -17.40 16.06 -1.55
N GLY A 58 -16.99 16.22 -2.80
CA GLY A 58 -16.87 17.53 -3.46
C GLY A 58 -15.78 18.43 -2.85
N SER A 59 -14.88 17.88 -2.03
CA SER A 59 -13.86 18.67 -1.33
C SER A 59 -12.54 17.91 -1.14
N SER A 60 -11.44 18.63 -1.14
CA SER A 60 -10.13 18.09 -0.81
C SER A 60 -10.02 17.60 0.65
N GLN A 61 -10.78 18.22 1.55
CA GLN A 61 -10.87 17.80 2.94
C GLN A 61 -11.51 16.41 3.10
N GLY A 62 -12.52 16.10 2.28
CA GLY A 62 -13.14 14.79 2.24
C GLY A 62 -12.19 13.69 1.77
N ALA A 63 -11.31 13.97 0.80
CA ALA A 63 -10.26 13.06 0.38
C ALA A 63 -9.25 12.80 1.51
N GLN A 64 -8.87 13.84 2.26
CA GLN A 64 -7.97 13.70 3.41
C GLN A 64 -8.62 12.93 4.56
N ALA A 65 -9.87 13.20 4.89
CA ALA A 65 -10.62 12.47 5.91
C ALA A 65 -10.72 10.97 5.58
N ALA A 66 -10.94 10.63 4.32
CA ALA A 66 -10.93 9.24 3.86
C ALA A 66 -9.56 8.57 4.05
N THR A 67 -8.46 9.29 3.85
CA THR A 67 -7.11 8.82 4.12
C THR A 67 -6.92 8.47 5.61
N PHE A 68 -7.44 9.29 6.52
CA PHE A 68 -7.41 9.01 7.96
C PHE A 68 -8.20 7.75 8.34
N LEU A 69 -9.29 7.46 7.63
CA LEU A 69 -10.07 6.24 7.86
C LEU A 69 -9.26 4.97 7.54
N PHE A 70 -8.26 5.07 6.68
CA PHE A 70 -7.37 3.97 6.34
C PHE A 70 -6.26 3.74 7.40
N PHE A 71 -6.03 4.71 8.28
CA PHE A 71 -5.00 4.66 9.30
C PHE A 71 -5.14 3.45 10.27
N PRO A 72 -6.34 3.13 10.79
CA PRO A 72 -6.53 1.91 11.58
C PRO A 72 -6.14 0.62 10.85
N ALA A 73 -6.36 0.54 9.54
CA ALA A 73 -6.01 -0.64 8.75
C ALA A 73 -4.49 -0.89 8.71
N ILE A 74 -3.69 0.19 8.72
CA ILE A 74 -2.22 0.10 8.78
C ILE A 74 -1.77 -0.43 10.14
N PHE A 75 -2.42 -0.02 11.23
CA PHE A 75 -2.10 -0.49 12.59
C PHE A 75 -2.56 -1.92 12.85
N LEU A 76 -3.65 -2.36 12.21
CA LEU A 76 -4.12 -3.74 12.26
C LEU A 76 -3.30 -4.68 11.37
N ALA A 77 -2.44 -4.16 10.51
CA ALA A 77 -1.50 -4.96 9.73
C ALA A 77 -0.26 -5.29 10.57
N PRO A 78 0.45 -6.39 10.31
CA PRO A 78 1.67 -6.79 11.01
C PRO A 78 2.87 -5.91 10.60
N THR A 79 2.71 -4.60 10.74
CA THR A 79 3.72 -3.61 10.36
C THR A 79 4.89 -3.62 11.33
N PHE A 80 4.59 -3.68 12.63
CA PHE A 80 5.59 -3.62 13.71
C PHE A 80 5.87 -4.97 14.34
N VAL A 81 4.91 -5.90 14.28
CA VAL A 81 4.96 -7.19 14.95
C VAL A 81 4.64 -8.28 13.93
N PRO A 82 5.42 -9.36 13.82
CA PRO A 82 5.14 -10.47 12.93
C PRO A 82 3.77 -11.08 13.23
N ARG A 83 3.11 -11.63 12.20
CA ARG A 83 1.77 -12.20 12.32
C ARG A 83 1.67 -13.29 13.38
N GLU A 84 2.73 -14.09 13.53
CA GLU A 84 2.80 -15.18 14.50
C GLU A 84 2.72 -14.69 15.97
N ALA A 85 3.07 -13.43 16.21
CA ALA A 85 2.99 -12.81 17.54
C ALA A 85 1.64 -12.15 17.83
N LEU A 86 0.77 -12.00 16.81
CA LEU A 86 -0.59 -11.50 16.99
C LEU A 86 -1.47 -12.61 17.56
N LYS A 87 -2.26 -12.29 18.60
CA LYS A 87 -3.15 -13.27 19.26
C LYS A 87 -4.60 -12.77 19.29
N GLY A 88 -5.52 -13.73 19.21
CA GLY A 88 -6.94 -13.47 19.38
C GLY A 88 -7.58 -12.72 18.20
N TRP A 89 -8.43 -11.73 18.50
CA TRP A 89 -9.18 -10.99 17.47
C TRP A 89 -8.28 -10.21 16.50
N LEU A 90 -7.09 -9.80 16.96
CA LEU A 90 -6.14 -9.04 16.15
C LEU A 90 -5.54 -9.89 15.02
N GLU A 91 -5.28 -11.15 15.28
CA GLU A 91 -4.84 -12.13 14.27
C GLU A 91 -5.90 -12.30 13.17
N THR A 92 -7.18 -12.42 13.58
CA THR A 92 -8.30 -12.53 12.65
C THR A 92 -8.46 -11.24 11.83
N ALA A 93 -8.38 -10.07 12.46
CA ALA A 93 -8.47 -8.79 11.78
C ALA A 93 -7.33 -8.60 10.75
N ALA A 94 -6.11 -8.98 11.12
CA ALA A 94 -4.95 -8.95 10.23
C ALA A 94 -5.13 -9.90 9.02
N ALA A 95 -5.75 -11.06 9.21
CA ALA A 95 -5.99 -12.02 8.13
C ALA A 95 -6.94 -11.49 7.04
N TYR A 96 -7.90 -10.64 7.39
CA TYR A 96 -8.82 -10.02 6.44
C TYR A 96 -8.31 -8.67 5.88
N ASN A 97 -7.22 -8.15 6.41
CA ASN A 97 -6.68 -6.86 5.99
C ASN A 97 -5.78 -7.02 4.75
N PRO A 98 -6.12 -6.42 3.60
CA PRO A 98 -5.27 -6.50 2.40
C PRO A 98 -3.87 -5.92 2.60
N THR A 99 -3.71 -4.94 3.49
CA THR A 99 -2.42 -4.32 3.83
C THR A 99 -1.45 -5.35 4.41
N THR A 100 -1.95 -6.35 5.13
CA THR A 100 -1.16 -7.43 5.73
C THR A 100 -0.34 -8.16 4.67
N TYR A 101 -0.97 -8.62 3.61
CA TYR A 101 -0.31 -9.39 2.55
C TYR A 101 0.72 -8.58 1.77
N VAL A 102 0.45 -7.28 1.61
CA VAL A 102 1.39 -6.35 0.97
C VAL A 102 2.64 -6.17 1.83
N ILE A 103 2.48 -5.97 3.13
CA ILE A 103 3.60 -5.80 4.06
C ILE A 103 4.39 -7.11 4.21
N GLU A 104 3.72 -8.25 4.32
CA GLU A 104 4.37 -9.57 4.39
C GLU A 104 5.20 -9.83 3.12
N ALA A 105 4.67 -9.53 1.93
CA ALA A 105 5.42 -9.69 0.68
C ALA A 105 6.65 -8.78 0.61
N MET A 106 6.53 -7.54 1.04
CA MET A 106 7.68 -6.62 1.09
C MET A 106 8.73 -7.09 2.10
N ARG A 107 8.30 -7.58 3.27
CA ARG A 107 9.19 -8.11 4.29
C ARG A 107 9.91 -9.36 3.82
N ALA A 108 9.20 -10.31 3.21
CA ALA A 108 9.79 -11.54 2.68
C ALA A 108 10.96 -11.23 1.74
N VAL A 109 10.77 -10.31 0.79
CA VAL A 109 11.82 -9.92 -0.16
C VAL A 109 13.01 -9.25 0.53
N MET A 110 12.77 -8.49 1.59
CA MET A 110 13.82 -7.74 2.28
C MET A 110 14.62 -8.59 3.27
N VAL A 111 13.98 -9.58 3.91
CA VAL A 111 14.55 -10.30 5.07
C VAL A 111 14.67 -11.80 4.82
N ASP A 112 13.60 -12.43 4.30
CA ASP A 112 13.47 -13.90 4.26
C ASP A 112 13.94 -14.50 2.93
N GLY A 113 13.93 -13.70 1.84
CA GLY A 113 14.32 -14.13 0.51
C GLY A 113 13.14 -14.34 -0.45
N TRP A 114 13.31 -15.26 -1.44
CA TRP A 114 12.29 -15.54 -2.44
C TRP A 114 11.21 -16.50 -1.93
N GLU A 115 10.12 -15.97 -1.41
CA GLU A 115 8.91 -16.75 -1.09
C GLU A 115 7.81 -16.45 -2.09
N LEU A 116 7.72 -17.24 -3.16
CA LEU A 116 6.81 -17.00 -4.28
C LEU A 116 5.33 -16.98 -3.86
N ASP A 117 4.93 -17.80 -2.91
CA ASP A 117 3.55 -17.85 -2.40
C ASP A 117 3.17 -16.54 -1.69
N VAL A 118 4.06 -16.04 -0.83
CA VAL A 118 3.87 -14.77 -0.11
C VAL A 118 3.84 -13.60 -1.08
N LEU A 119 4.75 -13.58 -2.07
CA LEU A 119 4.78 -12.58 -3.12
C LEU A 119 3.50 -12.59 -3.95
N PHE A 120 3.04 -13.76 -4.37
CA PHE A 120 1.81 -13.88 -5.15
C PHE A 120 0.61 -13.33 -4.40
N ARG A 121 0.46 -13.65 -3.12
CA ARG A 121 -0.60 -13.10 -2.25
C ARG A 121 -0.49 -11.59 -2.10
N GLY A 122 0.71 -11.05 -1.97
CA GLY A 122 0.96 -9.61 -1.91
C GLY A 122 0.55 -8.88 -3.18
N TYR A 123 0.97 -9.38 -4.35
CA TYR A 123 0.58 -8.81 -5.64
C TYR A 123 -0.92 -8.94 -5.91
N LEU A 124 -1.51 -10.08 -5.59
CA LEU A 124 -2.94 -10.30 -5.74
C LEU A 124 -3.74 -9.32 -4.87
N SER A 125 -3.36 -9.16 -3.62
CA SER A 125 -3.99 -8.23 -2.69
C SER A 125 -3.87 -6.77 -3.17
N ALA A 126 -2.67 -6.34 -3.55
CA ALA A 126 -2.43 -5.00 -4.08
C ALA A 126 -3.20 -4.75 -5.38
N GLY A 127 -3.19 -5.72 -6.30
CA GLY A 127 -3.89 -5.64 -7.58
C GLY A 127 -5.41 -5.57 -7.43
N LEU A 128 -6.00 -6.41 -6.57
CA LEU A 128 -7.43 -6.39 -6.29
C LEU A 128 -7.86 -5.07 -5.64
N PHE A 129 -7.08 -4.58 -4.67
CA PHE A 129 -7.33 -3.29 -4.04
C PHE A 129 -7.26 -2.15 -5.06
N ALA A 130 -6.23 -2.12 -5.91
CA ALA A 130 -6.07 -1.10 -6.95
C ALA A 130 -7.22 -1.17 -7.98
N ALA A 131 -7.58 -2.36 -8.46
CA ALA A 131 -8.68 -2.53 -9.41
C ALA A 131 -10.01 -2.04 -8.82
N LEU A 132 -10.31 -2.40 -7.57
CA LEU A 132 -11.53 -1.99 -6.89
C LEU A 132 -11.60 -0.47 -6.73
N THR A 133 -10.55 0.14 -6.19
CA THR A 133 -10.53 1.58 -5.89
C THR A 133 -10.49 2.44 -7.16
N LEU A 134 -9.75 2.05 -8.19
CA LEU A 134 -9.74 2.73 -9.48
C LEU A 134 -11.10 2.63 -10.17
N THR A 135 -11.77 1.49 -10.12
CA THR A 135 -13.13 1.34 -10.63
C THR A 135 -14.10 2.26 -9.90
N LEU A 136 -14.02 2.33 -8.58
CA LEU A 136 -14.82 3.26 -7.77
C LEU A 136 -14.52 4.73 -8.13
N ALA A 137 -13.26 5.09 -8.37
CA ALA A 137 -12.88 6.43 -8.79
C ALA A 137 -13.51 6.80 -10.15
N VAL A 138 -13.42 5.92 -11.14
CA VAL A 138 -14.01 6.12 -12.47
C VAL A 138 -15.54 6.25 -12.38
N LEU A 139 -16.20 5.36 -11.63
CA LEU A 139 -17.65 5.41 -11.46
C LEU A 139 -18.11 6.69 -10.74
N SER A 140 -17.34 7.12 -9.74
CA SER A 140 -17.64 8.38 -9.03
C SER A 140 -17.46 9.60 -9.93
N ALA A 141 -16.41 9.63 -10.74
CA ALA A 141 -16.16 10.70 -11.69
C ALA A 141 -17.26 10.78 -12.77
N ARG A 142 -17.67 9.65 -13.35
CA ARG A 142 -18.77 9.59 -14.34
C ARG A 142 -20.08 10.16 -13.78
N LYS A 143 -20.45 9.73 -12.56
CA LYS A 143 -21.67 10.25 -11.91
C LYS A 143 -21.61 11.74 -11.58
N ALA A 144 -20.43 12.28 -11.36
CA ALA A 144 -20.25 13.71 -11.12
C ALA A 144 -20.43 14.53 -12.42
N THR A 145 -19.94 14.02 -13.55
CA THR A 145 -20.08 14.67 -14.87
C THR A 145 -21.50 14.59 -15.42
N GLU A 146 -22.28 13.56 -15.10
CA GLU A 146 -23.69 13.46 -15.50
C GLU A 146 -24.63 14.43 -14.76
N LYS A 147 -24.17 14.97 -13.62
CA LYS A 147 -24.96 15.92 -12.79
C LYS A 147 -24.56 17.38 -12.99
N ALA A 148 -23.51 17.66 -13.75
CA ALA A 148 -23.02 18.99 -14.07
C ALA A 148 -23.59 19.48 -15.39
#